data_be9df763d7be213b5b843d4953fe65e5
#
_entry.id   be9df763d7be213b5b843d4953fe65e5
#
_cell.length_a   1.000
_cell.length_b   1.000
_cell.length_c   1.000
_cell.angle_alpha   90.00
_cell.angle_beta   90.00
_cell.angle_gamma   90.00
#
_symmetry.space_group_name_H-M   'P 1'
#
loop_
_entity.id
_entity.type
_entity.pdbx_description
1 polymer ?
#
loop_
_entity_poly.entity_id
_entity_poly.type
_entity_poly.pdbx_seq_one_letter_code
_entity_poly.pdbx_strand_id
1 'polypeptide(L)'
;MAPTEVLAEQHYNSLNPILEKYNIKTYLLTSSVKDRSEIINQMSSSKPVFFIGTHALIQKDVNFTNLGLAIIDEQQRFGVDQRKKLIESSNIIPHQIVMTATPIPRTTALAVYGDLDISVIDELPPGRKEIESILLSGSQRDNNIVIDYCNEHLKNNSQIFVVCPYIDESENKDIKAAEKVYEQYLKLFPDKKVRLLHGRMKSEEKESIMSKMNKAEIDILISTVVIEVGIDIQNATLMIIESAERFGLNQLHQLRGRVGRGSKKSQCIFHISNKLNIDKVTDVGKQRLNAIVSTNDGFKLSELDLKIRGEGKVTGTNQSGLSDLKIADLRYDFDILKLSKIFINKELTPELEEKIYGEATLLFPNFMKFMKGEDAS
;
A
#
# COMPACT_ATOMS: atom_id res chain seq x y z
N MET A 1 -9.22 11.16 1.37
CA MET A 1 -7.84 11.55 0.99
C MET A 1 -7.13 10.34 0.40
N ALA A 2 -6.50 10.49 -0.77
CA ALA A 2 -5.77 9.46 -1.49
C ALA A 2 -4.29 9.85 -1.69
N PRO A 3 -3.34 8.92 -1.76
CA PRO A 3 -1.91 9.23 -1.81
C PRO A 3 -1.44 9.79 -3.16
N THR A 4 -2.17 9.54 -4.25
CA THR A 4 -1.81 9.98 -5.61
C THR A 4 -3.01 10.59 -6.32
N GLU A 5 -2.76 11.45 -7.31
CA GLU A 5 -3.80 12.06 -8.13
C GLU A 5 -4.58 11.01 -8.91
N VAL A 6 -3.89 10.03 -9.50
CA VAL A 6 -4.53 8.92 -10.23
C VAL A 6 -5.54 8.16 -9.36
N LEU A 7 -5.19 7.86 -8.10
CA LEU A 7 -6.10 7.18 -7.19
C LEU A 7 -7.25 8.08 -6.75
N ALA A 8 -6.99 9.37 -6.55
CA ALA A 8 -8.04 10.35 -6.26
C ALA A 8 -9.06 10.46 -7.41
N GLU A 9 -8.59 10.49 -8.66
CA GLU A 9 -9.43 10.48 -9.85
C GLU A 9 -10.24 9.19 -10.00
N GLN A 10 -9.63 8.04 -9.72
CA GLN A 10 -10.34 6.75 -9.72
C GLN A 10 -11.47 6.73 -8.68
N HIS A 11 -11.20 7.19 -7.46
CA HIS A 11 -12.22 7.32 -6.43
C HIS A 11 -13.32 8.29 -6.86
N TYR A 12 -12.96 9.43 -7.46
CA TYR A 12 -13.92 10.40 -7.97
C TYR A 12 -14.84 9.77 -9.03
N ASN A 13 -14.25 9.13 -10.04
CA ASN A 13 -15.00 8.50 -11.12
C ASN A 13 -15.91 7.37 -10.65
N SER A 14 -15.50 6.64 -9.59
CA SER A 14 -16.29 5.55 -9.03
C SER A 14 -17.41 6.03 -8.11
N LEU A 15 -17.15 7.05 -7.29
CA LEU A 15 -18.09 7.50 -6.26
C LEU A 15 -19.05 8.58 -6.75
N ASN A 16 -18.63 9.46 -7.66
CA ASN A 16 -19.46 10.55 -8.15
C ASN A 16 -20.82 10.08 -8.70
N PRO A 17 -20.91 9.03 -9.55
CA PRO A 17 -22.19 8.55 -10.06
C PRO A 17 -23.12 7.96 -8.98
N ILE A 18 -22.53 7.49 -7.87
CA ILE A 18 -23.27 6.95 -6.73
C ILE A 18 -23.81 8.08 -5.88
N LEU A 19 -22.96 9.04 -5.51
CA LEU A 19 -23.29 10.17 -4.64
C LEU A 19 -24.29 11.14 -5.28
N GLU A 20 -24.19 11.31 -6.59
CA GLU A 20 -25.12 12.13 -7.37
C GLU A 20 -26.58 11.66 -7.24
N LYS A 21 -26.81 10.32 -7.14
CA LYS A 21 -28.14 9.75 -6.89
C LYS A 21 -28.75 10.19 -5.55
N TYR A 22 -27.91 10.58 -4.62
CA TYR A 22 -28.32 11.09 -3.29
C TYR A 22 -28.27 12.62 -3.20
N ASN A 23 -28.11 13.32 -4.33
CA ASN A 23 -27.93 14.78 -4.39
C ASN A 23 -26.72 15.30 -3.60
N ILE A 24 -25.66 14.50 -3.47
CA ILE A 24 -24.41 14.90 -2.83
C ILE A 24 -23.42 15.29 -3.94
N LYS A 25 -23.02 16.56 -3.97
CA LYS A 25 -22.01 17.03 -4.91
C LYS A 25 -20.62 16.53 -4.53
N THR A 26 -19.88 16.08 -5.52
CA THR A 26 -18.52 15.57 -5.34
C THR A 26 -17.53 16.52 -6.01
N TYR A 27 -16.44 16.84 -5.32
CA TYR A 27 -15.37 17.69 -5.81
C TYR A 27 -14.02 16.94 -5.75
N LEU A 28 -13.24 17.10 -6.81
CA LEU A 28 -11.85 16.58 -6.87
C LEU A 28 -10.88 17.71 -6.62
N LEU A 29 -10.01 17.57 -5.61
CA LEU A 29 -8.99 18.56 -5.28
C LEU A 29 -7.60 17.91 -5.30
N THR A 30 -6.85 18.16 -6.37
CA THR A 30 -5.46 17.72 -6.58
C THR A 30 -4.59 18.92 -6.92
N SER A 31 -3.28 18.71 -7.08
CA SER A 31 -2.35 19.78 -7.45
C SER A 31 -2.55 20.30 -8.88
N SER A 32 -3.13 19.47 -9.75
CA SER A 32 -3.36 19.77 -11.18
C SER A 32 -4.66 20.52 -11.46
N VAL A 33 -5.56 20.66 -10.47
CA VAL A 33 -6.87 21.29 -10.66
C VAL A 33 -6.75 22.80 -10.82
N LYS A 34 -7.37 23.34 -11.88
CA LYS A 34 -7.31 24.78 -12.22
C LYS A 34 -8.24 25.63 -11.36
N ASP A 35 -9.43 25.13 -11.00
CA ASP A 35 -10.47 25.89 -10.29
C ASP A 35 -10.43 25.69 -8.77
N ARG A 36 -9.21 25.63 -8.22
CA ARG A 36 -8.95 25.35 -6.81
C ARG A 36 -9.72 26.25 -5.85
N SER A 37 -9.75 27.56 -6.11
CA SER A 37 -10.40 28.56 -5.23
C SER A 37 -11.92 28.37 -5.18
N GLU A 38 -12.54 27.99 -6.28
CA GLU A 38 -13.97 27.70 -6.31
C GLU A 38 -14.31 26.46 -5.49
N ILE A 39 -13.50 25.40 -5.62
CA ILE A 39 -13.67 24.15 -4.85
C ILE A 39 -13.49 24.43 -3.34
N ILE A 40 -12.49 25.21 -2.94
CA ILE A 40 -12.26 25.56 -1.54
C ILE A 40 -13.45 26.35 -0.97
N ASN A 41 -14.06 27.24 -1.72
CA ASN A 41 -15.24 27.98 -1.28
C ASN A 41 -16.43 27.03 -0.96
N GLN A 42 -16.53 25.90 -1.61
CA GLN A 42 -17.57 24.90 -1.32
C GLN A 42 -17.36 24.16 0.02
N MET A 43 -16.17 24.22 0.61
CA MET A 43 -15.89 23.59 1.92
C MET A 43 -16.60 24.29 3.08
N SER A 44 -17.05 25.52 2.86
CA SER A 44 -17.90 26.27 3.80
C SER A 44 -19.40 26.09 3.54
N SER A 45 -19.78 25.20 2.65
CA SER A 45 -21.18 24.96 2.31
C SER A 45 -21.95 24.35 3.47
N SER A 46 -23.20 24.80 3.66
CA SER A 46 -24.14 24.19 4.61
C SER A 46 -24.79 22.89 4.07
N LYS A 47 -24.63 22.61 2.78
CA LYS A 47 -25.16 21.38 2.15
C LYS A 47 -24.14 20.27 2.25
N PRO A 48 -24.58 18.99 2.33
CA PRO A 48 -23.67 17.85 2.27
C PRO A 48 -22.88 17.85 0.95
N VAL A 49 -21.56 17.82 1.05
CA VAL A 49 -20.63 17.76 -0.08
C VAL A 49 -19.56 16.70 0.21
N PHE A 50 -19.00 16.12 -0.83
CA PHE A 50 -17.96 15.13 -0.74
C PHE A 50 -16.72 15.59 -1.48
N PHE A 51 -15.58 15.70 -0.77
CA PHE A 51 -14.31 16.09 -1.34
C PHE A 51 -13.41 14.88 -1.48
N ILE A 52 -12.85 14.68 -2.65
CA ILE A 52 -11.82 13.68 -2.92
C ILE A 52 -10.57 14.42 -3.34
N GLY A 53 -9.42 14.02 -2.82
CA GLY A 53 -8.17 14.67 -3.21
C GLY A 53 -6.96 14.04 -2.55
N THR A 54 -5.80 14.63 -2.85
CA THR A 54 -4.50 14.24 -2.29
C THR A 54 -4.15 15.08 -1.07
N HIS A 55 -2.87 15.23 -0.76
CA HIS A 55 -2.38 16.18 0.24
C HIS A 55 -2.83 17.64 -0.01
N ALA A 56 -3.40 17.93 -1.18
CA ALA A 56 -4.04 19.22 -1.47
C ALA A 56 -5.18 19.56 -0.49
N LEU A 57 -5.83 18.52 0.11
CA LEU A 57 -6.89 18.68 1.11
C LEU A 57 -6.41 19.14 2.50
N ILE A 58 -5.10 19.12 2.75
CA ILE A 58 -4.50 19.48 4.04
C ILE A 58 -3.52 20.67 3.92
N GLN A 59 -3.63 21.43 2.82
CA GLN A 59 -2.86 22.67 2.66
C GLN A 59 -3.41 23.79 3.55
N LYS A 60 -2.60 24.79 3.84
CA LYS A 60 -2.91 25.87 4.80
C LYS A 60 -4.16 26.70 4.45
N ASP A 61 -4.51 26.75 3.18
CA ASP A 61 -5.66 27.49 2.64
C ASP A 61 -6.98 26.69 2.69
N VAL A 62 -6.92 25.41 3.14
CA VAL A 62 -8.07 24.52 3.23
C VAL A 62 -8.57 24.43 4.66
N ASN A 63 -9.81 24.87 4.88
CA ASN A 63 -10.49 24.78 6.16
C ASN A 63 -11.91 24.24 5.94
N PHE A 64 -12.27 23.19 6.67
CA PHE A 64 -13.61 22.64 6.65
C PHE A 64 -14.43 23.23 7.80
N THR A 65 -15.57 23.83 7.51
CA THR A 65 -16.45 24.37 8.56
C THR A 65 -17.05 23.26 9.40
N ASN A 66 -17.53 22.18 8.77
CA ASN A 66 -18.20 21.05 9.41
C ASN A 66 -17.79 19.74 8.73
N LEU A 67 -16.58 19.27 9.01
CA LEU A 67 -16.12 17.97 8.53
C LEU A 67 -16.74 16.87 9.40
N GLY A 68 -17.72 16.15 8.87
CA GLY A 68 -18.37 15.06 9.61
C GLY A 68 -17.65 13.71 9.49
N LEU A 69 -17.00 13.48 8.34
CA LEU A 69 -16.30 12.21 8.07
C LEU A 69 -15.00 12.45 7.31
N ALA A 70 -13.91 11.91 7.80
CA ALA A 70 -12.60 11.88 7.15
C ALA A 70 -12.24 10.44 6.77
N ILE A 71 -12.02 10.19 5.47
CA ILE A 71 -11.60 8.89 4.96
C ILE A 71 -10.19 9.02 4.41
N ILE A 72 -9.26 8.19 4.92
CA ILE A 72 -7.85 8.18 4.52
C ILE A 72 -7.53 6.81 3.93
N ASP A 73 -7.26 6.77 2.64
CA ASP A 73 -6.86 5.55 1.93
C ASP A 73 -5.34 5.41 1.86
N GLU A 74 -4.83 4.17 1.91
CA GLU A 74 -3.39 3.85 1.93
C GLU A 74 -2.62 4.68 2.98
N GLN A 75 -3.13 4.68 4.20
CA GLN A 75 -2.67 5.55 5.30
C GLN A 75 -1.16 5.54 5.54
N GLN A 76 -0.48 4.41 5.26
CA GLN A 76 0.98 4.28 5.41
C GLN A 76 1.77 5.23 4.48
N ARG A 77 1.10 5.84 3.51
CA ARG A 77 1.68 6.85 2.61
C ARG A 77 1.57 8.27 3.16
N PHE A 78 0.90 8.44 4.29
CA PHE A 78 0.73 9.74 4.95
C PHE A 78 1.44 9.75 6.30
N GLY A 79 2.20 10.81 6.56
CA GLY A 79 2.79 11.06 7.86
C GLY A 79 1.72 11.28 8.96
N VAL A 80 2.09 11.06 10.20
CA VAL A 80 1.22 11.30 11.37
C VAL A 80 0.69 12.73 11.37
N ASP A 81 1.55 13.73 11.14
CA ASP A 81 1.19 15.14 11.09
C ASP A 81 0.22 15.49 9.97
N GLN A 82 0.31 14.80 8.83
CA GLN A 82 -0.60 15.03 7.72
C GLN A 82 -2.02 14.55 8.05
N ARG A 83 -2.14 13.43 8.74
CA ARG A 83 -3.42 12.88 9.20
C ARG A 83 -4.02 13.79 10.29
N LYS A 84 -3.20 14.21 11.23
CA LYS A 84 -3.60 15.12 12.30
C LYS A 84 -4.12 16.46 11.74
N LYS A 85 -3.44 17.04 10.76
CA LYS A 85 -3.90 18.26 10.07
C LYS A 85 -5.27 18.12 9.43
N LEU A 86 -5.60 16.97 8.82
CA LEU A 86 -6.93 16.77 8.23
C LEU A 86 -8.02 16.81 9.30
N ILE A 87 -7.76 16.23 10.46
CA ILE A 87 -8.71 16.17 11.57
C ILE A 87 -8.85 17.56 12.23
N GLU A 88 -7.73 18.24 12.45
CA GLU A 88 -7.68 19.58 13.07
C GLU A 88 -8.13 20.71 12.14
N SER A 89 -8.32 20.43 10.84
CA SER A 89 -8.82 21.42 9.88
C SER A 89 -10.33 21.73 10.05
N SER A 90 -10.98 21.16 11.04
CA SER A 90 -12.40 21.37 11.33
C SER A 90 -12.63 21.76 12.78
N ASN A 91 -13.67 22.55 13.02
CA ASN A 91 -14.11 22.93 14.38
C ASN A 91 -14.76 21.76 15.15
N ILE A 92 -15.13 20.70 14.48
CA ILE A 92 -15.77 19.51 15.05
C ILE A 92 -14.86 18.31 14.75
N ILE A 93 -14.65 17.44 15.75
CA ILE A 93 -13.89 16.21 15.54
C ILE A 93 -14.67 15.31 14.61
N PRO A 94 -14.16 15.00 13.39
CA PRO A 94 -14.87 14.16 12.43
C PRO A 94 -14.79 12.68 12.82
N HIS A 95 -15.75 11.90 12.39
CA HIS A 95 -15.57 10.44 12.31
C HIS A 95 -14.42 10.11 11.36
N GLN A 96 -13.65 9.07 11.69
CA GLN A 96 -12.47 8.71 10.92
C GLN A 96 -12.58 7.28 10.39
N ILE A 97 -12.31 7.12 9.11
CA ILE A 97 -12.07 5.80 8.49
C ILE A 97 -10.67 5.82 7.91
N VAL A 98 -9.85 4.91 8.40
CA VAL A 98 -8.47 4.76 7.93
C VAL A 98 -8.34 3.41 7.26
N MET A 99 -7.92 3.41 6.00
CA MET A 99 -7.85 2.21 5.18
C MET A 99 -6.41 1.90 4.77
N THR A 100 -6.09 0.64 4.69
CA THR A 100 -4.82 0.17 4.15
C THR A 100 -5.01 -1.14 3.40
N ALA A 101 -4.40 -1.26 2.23
CA ALA A 101 -4.30 -2.53 1.50
C ALA A 101 -3.09 -3.35 1.95
N THR A 102 -2.17 -2.75 2.72
CA THR A 102 -1.07 -3.49 3.33
C THR A 102 -1.58 -4.13 4.60
N PRO A 103 -1.71 -5.45 4.66
CA PRO A 103 -2.13 -6.09 5.90
C PRO A 103 -1.14 -5.76 7.01
N ILE A 104 -1.64 -5.23 8.09
CA ILE A 104 -0.87 -5.00 9.30
C ILE A 104 -1.18 -6.18 10.22
N PRO A 105 -0.18 -6.84 10.84
CA PRO A 105 -0.47 -7.86 11.84
C PRO A 105 -1.49 -7.33 12.84
N ARG A 106 -2.49 -8.14 13.18
CA ARG A 106 -3.57 -7.70 14.10
C ARG A 106 -3.01 -7.16 15.41
N THR A 107 -1.91 -7.74 15.88
CA THR A 107 -1.17 -7.29 17.05
C THR A 107 -0.64 -5.87 16.91
N THR A 108 0.05 -5.61 15.81
CA THR A 108 0.61 -4.29 15.51
C THR A 108 -0.51 -3.27 15.30
N ALA A 109 -1.59 -3.65 14.65
CA ALA A 109 -2.73 -2.77 14.43
C ALA A 109 -3.38 -2.34 15.77
N LEU A 110 -3.57 -3.27 16.71
CA LEU A 110 -4.11 -2.95 18.04
C LEU A 110 -3.17 -2.07 18.88
N ALA A 111 -1.87 -2.25 18.73
CA ALA A 111 -0.89 -1.44 19.47
C ALA A 111 -0.76 -0.02 18.89
N VAL A 112 -0.81 0.13 17.57
CA VAL A 112 -0.64 1.43 16.88
C VAL A 112 -1.93 2.24 16.83
N TYR A 113 -3.07 1.56 16.72
CA TYR A 113 -4.40 2.17 16.54
C TYR A 113 -5.37 1.75 17.65
N GLY A 114 -4.85 1.64 18.88
CA GLY A 114 -5.63 1.15 20.03
C GLY A 114 -6.89 1.96 20.34
N ASP A 115 -6.93 3.20 19.91
CA ASP A 115 -8.06 4.13 19.98
C ASP A 115 -9.11 3.95 18.87
N LEU A 116 -8.80 3.16 17.83
CA LEU A 116 -9.70 2.89 16.72
C LEU A 116 -10.26 1.46 16.77
N ASP A 117 -11.49 1.30 16.30
CA ASP A 117 -12.07 -0.01 16.03
C ASP A 117 -11.54 -0.57 14.72
N ILE A 118 -11.24 -1.87 14.71
CA ILE A 118 -10.67 -2.56 13.55
C ILE A 118 -11.74 -3.40 12.88
N SER A 119 -12.01 -3.08 11.61
CA SER A 119 -12.83 -3.90 10.71
C SER A 119 -11.93 -4.57 9.67
N VAL A 120 -12.07 -5.88 9.54
CA VAL A 120 -11.26 -6.70 8.62
C VAL A 120 -12.12 -7.19 7.49
N ILE A 121 -11.65 -6.98 6.23
CA ILE A 121 -12.23 -7.59 5.04
C ILE A 121 -11.30 -8.75 4.67
N ASP A 122 -11.73 -9.97 4.91
CA ASP A 122 -10.95 -11.20 4.75
C ASP A 122 -11.44 -12.10 3.62
N GLU A 123 -12.48 -11.68 2.91
CA GLU A 123 -13.02 -12.38 1.74
C GLU A 123 -12.69 -11.65 0.43
N LEU A 124 -12.46 -12.41 -0.61
CA LEU A 124 -12.32 -11.87 -1.97
C LEU A 124 -13.69 -11.47 -2.54
N PRO A 125 -13.76 -10.41 -3.37
CA PRO A 125 -14.98 -10.08 -4.08
C PRO A 125 -15.51 -11.27 -4.91
N PRO A 126 -16.83 -11.42 -5.06
CA PRO A 126 -17.42 -12.47 -5.86
C PRO A 126 -16.85 -12.54 -7.29
N GLY A 127 -16.49 -13.74 -7.76
CA GLY A 127 -15.95 -13.97 -9.09
C GLY A 127 -14.43 -13.72 -9.23
N ARG A 128 -13.76 -13.20 -8.21
CA ARG A 128 -12.31 -13.06 -8.22
C ARG A 128 -11.65 -14.41 -7.95
N LYS A 129 -10.67 -14.77 -8.79
CA LYS A 129 -9.90 -16.02 -8.66
C LYS A 129 -8.62 -15.75 -7.88
N GLU A 130 -8.15 -16.76 -7.17
CA GLU A 130 -6.82 -16.72 -6.55
C GLU A 130 -5.73 -16.60 -7.62
N ILE A 131 -4.66 -15.88 -7.26
CA ILE A 131 -3.50 -15.68 -8.12
C ILE A 131 -2.52 -16.81 -7.84
N GLU A 132 -2.19 -17.56 -8.89
CA GLU A 132 -1.17 -18.61 -8.81
C GLU A 132 0.21 -17.96 -8.67
N SER A 133 0.91 -18.30 -7.59
CA SER A 133 2.24 -17.78 -7.29
C SER A 133 3.31 -18.79 -7.65
N ILE A 134 4.28 -18.40 -8.50
CA ILE A 134 5.31 -19.29 -9.07
C ILE A 134 6.69 -18.71 -8.76
N LEU A 135 7.57 -19.52 -8.16
CA LEU A 135 8.96 -19.14 -7.92
C LEU A 135 9.85 -19.80 -8.97
N LEU A 136 10.60 -19.00 -9.71
CA LEU A 136 11.56 -19.47 -10.72
C LEU A 136 12.95 -18.94 -10.40
N SER A 137 13.95 -19.80 -10.64
CA SER A 137 15.35 -19.41 -10.54
C SER A 137 15.81 -18.66 -11.81
N GLY A 138 17.01 -18.07 -11.76
CA GLY A 138 17.62 -17.43 -12.94
C GLY A 138 18.26 -18.43 -13.93
N SER A 139 17.87 -19.72 -13.91
CA SER A 139 18.39 -20.71 -14.83
C SER A 139 17.87 -20.51 -16.26
N GLN A 140 18.63 -20.97 -17.26
CA GLN A 140 18.20 -20.92 -18.66
C GLN A 140 16.88 -21.63 -18.88
N ARG A 141 16.64 -22.75 -18.17
CA ARG A 141 15.38 -23.49 -18.22
C ARG A 141 14.23 -22.65 -17.72
N ASP A 142 14.40 -21.99 -16.59
CA ASP A 142 13.36 -21.17 -15.97
C ASP A 142 13.06 -19.91 -16.81
N ASN A 143 14.08 -19.33 -17.46
CA ASN A 143 13.89 -18.24 -18.42
C ASN A 143 12.98 -18.66 -19.58
N ASN A 144 13.13 -19.89 -20.10
CA ASN A 144 12.26 -20.41 -21.14
C ASN A 144 10.82 -20.60 -20.62
N ILE A 145 10.66 -21.04 -19.39
CA ILE A 145 9.34 -21.15 -18.74
C ILE A 145 8.66 -19.78 -18.64
N VAL A 146 9.40 -18.71 -18.28
CA VAL A 146 8.87 -17.33 -18.28
C VAL A 146 8.35 -16.94 -19.67
N ILE A 147 9.11 -17.25 -20.72
CA ILE A 147 8.72 -16.96 -22.13
C ILE A 147 7.46 -17.73 -22.51
N ASP A 148 7.33 -18.99 -22.09
CA ASP A 148 6.15 -19.81 -22.37
C ASP A 148 4.89 -19.22 -21.69
N TYR A 149 4.98 -18.80 -20.44
CA TYR A 149 3.89 -18.08 -19.76
C TYR A 149 3.53 -16.78 -20.47
N CYS A 150 4.52 -15.99 -20.89
CA CYS A 150 4.26 -14.78 -21.67
C CYS A 150 3.47 -15.10 -22.96
N ASN A 151 3.90 -16.11 -23.70
CA ASN A 151 3.24 -16.53 -24.94
C ASN A 151 1.80 -17.00 -24.70
N GLU A 152 1.56 -17.77 -23.64
CA GLU A 152 0.22 -18.22 -23.26
C GLU A 152 -0.72 -17.03 -23.00
N HIS A 153 -0.29 -16.09 -22.15
CA HIS A 153 -1.11 -14.92 -21.82
C HIS A 153 -1.35 -14.00 -23.01
N LEU A 154 -0.32 -13.75 -23.83
CA LEU A 154 -0.42 -12.91 -25.03
C LEU A 154 -1.34 -13.54 -26.09
N LYS A 155 -1.35 -14.87 -26.24
CA LYS A 155 -2.30 -15.58 -27.12
C LYS A 155 -3.75 -15.41 -26.67
N ASN A 156 -3.97 -15.26 -25.37
CA ASN A 156 -5.29 -15.05 -24.78
C ASN A 156 -5.70 -13.56 -24.75
N ASN A 157 -5.01 -12.69 -25.51
CA ASN A 157 -5.20 -11.25 -25.53
C ASN A 157 -5.19 -10.63 -24.12
N SER A 158 -4.30 -11.12 -23.27
CA SER A 158 -4.08 -10.60 -21.92
C SER A 158 -2.83 -9.75 -21.88
N GLN A 159 -2.75 -8.86 -20.90
CA GLN A 159 -1.63 -7.96 -20.72
C GLN A 159 -0.69 -8.45 -19.63
N ILE A 160 0.58 -8.06 -19.72
CA ILE A 160 1.65 -8.53 -18.85
C ILE A 160 2.32 -7.33 -18.18
N PHE A 161 2.53 -7.43 -16.87
CA PHE A 161 3.41 -6.56 -16.11
C PHE A 161 4.75 -7.24 -15.85
N VAL A 162 5.84 -6.54 -16.08
CA VAL A 162 7.20 -6.95 -15.69
C VAL A 162 7.78 -5.88 -14.79
N VAL A 163 8.05 -6.22 -13.54
CA VAL A 163 8.54 -5.27 -12.53
C VAL A 163 9.99 -5.55 -12.21
N CYS A 164 10.83 -4.53 -12.37
CA CYS A 164 12.24 -4.56 -12.04
C CYS A 164 12.48 -3.88 -10.69
N PRO A 165 13.42 -4.37 -9.86
CA PRO A 165 13.71 -3.76 -8.57
C PRO A 165 14.36 -2.38 -8.74
N TYR A 166 14.11 -1.54 -7.75
CA TYR A 166 14.85 -0.31 -7.55
C TYR A 166 16.23 -0.65 -6.97
N ILE A 167 17.31 -0.19 -7.57
CA ILE A 167 18.67 -0.61 -7.20
C ILE A 167 19.41 0.45 -6.38
N ASP A 168 19.35 1.74 -6.78
CA ASP A 168 19.97 2.85 -6.06
C ASP A 168 19.63 4.21 -6.72
N GLU A 169 19.35 5.24 -5.90
CA GLU A 169 19.07 6.59 -6.39
C GLU A 169 20.27 7.28 -7.03
N SER A 170 21.50 6.93 -6.57
CA SER A 170 22.71 7.68 -6.89
C SER A 170 23.29 7.42 -8.28
N GLU A 171 22.96 6.30 -8.96
CA GLU A 171 23.70 5.86 -10.16
C GLU A 171 22.83 5.50 -11.37
N ASN A 172 21.54 5.79 -11.43
CA ASN A 172 20.66 5.36 -12.54
C ASN A 172 20.68 3.84 -12.83
N LYS A 173 21.14 3.02 -11.89
CA LYS A 173 21.31 1.56 -12.09
C LYS A 173 19.99 0.83 -12.25
N ASP A 174 18.95 1.31 -11.58
CA ASP A 174 17.59 0.80 -11.64
C ASP A 174 16.96 0.99 -13.02
N ILE A 175 17.09 2.20 -13.59
CA ILE A 175 16.58 2.52 -14.93
C ILE A 175 17.33 1.70 -15.98
N LYS A 176 18.66 1.65 -15.92
CA LYS A 176 19.47 0.84 -16.83
C LYS A 176 19.15 -0.66 -16.75
N ALA A 177 18.79 -1.15 -15.56
CA ALA A 177 18.35 -2.54 -15.42
C ALA A 177 16.98 -2.78 -16.08
N ALA A 178 16.04 -1.88 -15.89
CA ALA A 178 14.72 -1.94 -16.53
C ALA A 178 14.82 -1.73 -18.06
N GLU A 179 15.71 -0.83 -18.55
CA GLU A 179 16.00 -0.64 -19.97
C GLU A 179 16.55 -1.91 -20.62
N LYS A 180 17.47 -2.62 -19.96
CA LYS A 180 17.99 -3.90 -20.45
C LYS A 180 16.89 -4.97 -20.57
N VAL A 181 16.03 -5.07 -19.57
CA VAL A 181 14.87 -5.97 -19.62
C VAL A 181 13.95 -5.56 -20.75
N TYR A 182 13.69 -4.26 -20.93
CA TYR A 182 12.88 -3.73 -22.02
C TYR A 182 13.45 -4.12 -23.40
N GLU A 183 14.75 -3.93 -23.62
CA GLU A 183 15.42 -4.33 -24.88
C GLU A 183 15.34 -5.85 -25.12
N GLN A 184 15.44 -6.66 -24.05
CA GLN A 184 15.29 -8.12 -24.16
C GLN A 184 13.87 -8.49 -24.59
N TYR A 185 12.84 -7.90 -23.96
CA TYR A 185 11.45 -8.18 -24.32
C TYR A 185 11.07 -7.69 -25.70
N LEU A 186 11.63 -6.57 -26.18
CA LEU A 186 11.48 -6.14 -27.58
C LEU A 186 12.01 -7.16 -28.58
N LYS A 187 13.14 -7.82 -28.25
CA LYS A 187 13.72 -8.87 -29.12
C LYS A 187 12.94 -10.17 -29.05
N LEU A 188 12.43 -10.55 -27.86
CA LEU A 188 11.67 -11.77 -27.65
C LEU A 188 10.25 -11.70 -28.24
N PHE A 189 9.65 -10.51 -28.25
CA PHE A 189 8.27 -10.29 -28.69
C PHE A 189 8.18 -9.13 -29.69
N PRO A 190 8.78 -9.27 -30.90
CA PRO A 190 8.89 -8.18 -31.89
C PRO A 190 7.53 -7.69 -32.40
N ASP A 191 6.52 -8.57 -32.43
CA ASP A 191 5.16 -8.26 -32.91
C ASP A 191 4.24 -7.70 -31.80
N LYS A 192 4.77 -7.51 -30.57
CA LYS A 192 3.99 -7.05 -29.43
C LYS A 192 4.34 -5.62 -29.06
N LYS A 193 3.34 -4.90 -28.52
CA LYS A 193 3.52 -3.53 -28.08
C LYS A 193 4.09 -3.51 -26.65
N VAL A 194 5.42 -3.46 -26.58
CA VAL A 194 6.16 -3.34 -25.31
C VAL A 194 6.41 -1.88 -24.97
N ARG A 195 6.26 -1.50 -23.70
CA ARG A 195 6.57 -0.15 -23.21
C ARG A 195 7.32 -0.21 -21.88
N LEU A 196 8.10 0.82 -21.63
CA LEU A 196 8.84 1.03 -20.37
C LEU A 196 8.22 2.17 -19.60
N LEU A 197 8.10 2.00 -18.27
CA LEU A 197 7.62 3.01 -17.33
C LEU A 197 8.57 3.10 -16.13
N HIS A 198 9.07 4.31 -15.84
CA HIS A 198 9.95 4.50 -14.67
C HIS A 198 9.70 5.85 -13.96
N GLY A 199 10.19 5.98 -12.73
CA GLY A 199 9.91 7.11 -11.85
C GLY A 199 10.31 8.48 -12.40
N ARG A 200 11.35 8.56 -13.26
CA ARG A 200 11.89 9.83 -13.79
C ARG A 200 11.16 10.36 -15.03
N MET A 201 10.23 9.60 -15.59
CA MET A 201 9.38 10.11 -16.67
C MET A 201 8.50 11.25 -16.17
N LYS A 202 8.17 12.20 -17.04
CA LYS A 202 7.22 13.28 -16.76
C LYS A 202 5.83 12.69 -16.44
N SER A 203 5.06 13.36 -15.61
CA SER A 203 3.72 12.90 -15.21
C SER A 203 2.81 12.64 -16.40
N GLU A 204 2.78 13.54 -17.37
CA GLU A 204 2.00 13.42 -18.61
C GLU A 204 2.35 12.17 -19.42
N GLU A 205 3.64 11.80 -19.45
CA GLU A 205 4.14 10.63 -20.17
C GLU A 205 3.70 9.34 -19.46
N LYS A 206 3.79 9.31 -18.12
CA LYS A 206 3.32 8.21 -17.29
C LYS A 206 1.80 7.99 -17.46
N GLU A 207 1.04 9.07 -17.42
CA GLU A 207 -0.41 9.06 -17.61
C GLU A 207 -0.78 8.54 -19.02
N SER A 208 -0.08 8.99 -20.05
CA SER A 208 -0.29 8.52 -21.42
C SER A 208 -0.04 7.01 -21.54
N ILE A 209 1.08 6.49 -20.98
CA ILE A 209 1.40 5.07 -20.98
C ILE A 209 0.31 4.27 -20.22
N MET A 210 -0.10 4.75 -19.06
CA MET A 210 -1.13 4.09 -18.25
C MET A 210 -2.50 4.11 -18.91
N SER A 211 -2.89 5.21 -19.53
CA SER A 211 -4.12 5.29 -20.33
C SER A 211 -4.12 4.27 -21.48
N LYS A 212 -3.00 4.13 -22.20
CA LYS A 212 -2.84 3.12 -23.26
C LYS A 212 -2.89 1.70 -22.73
N MET A 213 -2.30 1.46 -21.55
CA MET A 213 -2.38 0.16 -20.87
C MET A 213 -3.84 -0.17 -20.51
N ASN A 214 -4.59 0.78 -19.98
CA ASN A 214 -6.01 0.62 -19.66
C ASN A 214 -6.88 0.31 -20.89
N LYS A 215 -6.54 0.91 -22.04
CA LYS A 215 -7.23 0.68 -23.32
C LYS A 215 -6.78 -0.59 -24.04
N ALA A 216 -5.95 -1.42 -23.41
CA ALA A 216 -5.32 -2.61 -23.99
C ALA A 216 -4.52 -2.31 -25.29
N GLU A 217 -3.96 -1.09 -25.42
CA GLU A 217 -3.10 -0.72 -26.52
C GLU A 217 -1.62 -1.10 -26.30
N ILE A 218 -1.27 -1.57 -25.10
CA ILE A 218 0.04 -2.08 -24.69
C ILE A 218 -0.13 -3.53 -24.27
N ASP A 219 0.69 -4.42 -24.80
CA ASP A 219 0.66 -5.85 -24.46
C ASP A 219 1.52 -6.17 -23.23
N ILE A 220 2.72 -5.56 -23.15
CA ILE A 220 3.70 -5.79 -22.09
C ILE A 220 4.16 -4.44 -21.55
N LEU A 221 4.00 -4.23 -20.26
CA LEU A 221 4.52 -3.04 -19.58
C LEU A 221 5.64 -3.45 -18.63
N ILE A 222 6.86 -2.97 -18.94
CA ILE A 222 8.02 -3.11 -18.08
C ILE A 222 8.12 -1.87 -17.21
N SER A 223 8.31 -2.06 -15.91
CA SER A 223 8.32 -0.95 -14.99
C SER A 223 9.32 -1.14 -13.87
N THR A 224 9.85 -0.04 -13.36
CA THR A 224 10.37 0.00 -11.99
C THR A 224 9.20 0.01 -11.00
N VAL A 225 9.45 0.01 -9.69
CA VAL A 225 8.45 -0.14 -8.59
C VAL A 225 7.27 0.87 -8.63
N VAL A 226 7.22 1.79 -9.59
CA VAL A 226 6.21 2.86 -9.72
C VAL A 226 4.76 2.32 -9.85
N ILE A 227 4.56 1.04 -10.19
CA ILE A 227 3.22 0.42 -10.35
C ILE A 227 2.54 0.12 -8.99
N GLU A 228 3.20 0.35 -7.86
CA GLU A 228 2.66 -0.01 -6.54
C GLU A 228 1.33 0.69 -6.20
N VAL A 229 1.01 1.84 -6.78
CA VAL A 229 -0.12 2.65 -6.32
C VAL A 229 -1.15 2.92 -7.40
N GLY A 230 -2.40 2.52 -7.09
CA GLY A 230 -3.60 3.08 -7.72
C GLY A 230 -3.97 2.60 -9.12
N ILE A 231 -3.27 1.61 -9.70
CA ILE A 231 -3.53 1.18 -11.08
C ILE A 231 -4.38 -0.08 -11.09
N ASP A 232 -5.55 0.00 -11.71
CA ASP A 232 -6.46 -1.11 -11.92
C ASP A 232 -6.55 -1.48 -13.40
N ILE A 233 -5.79 -2.51 -13.82
CA ILE A 233 -5.84 -3.02 -15.18
C ILE A 233 -6.49 -4.40 -15.18
N GLN A 234 -7.77 -4.45 -15.53
CA GLN A 234 -8.56 -5.68 -15.48
C GLN A 234 -8.05 -6.79 -16.41
N ASN A 235 -7.42 -6.42 -17.53
CA ASN A 235 -6.89 -7.37 -18.51
C ASN A 235 -5.45 -7.83 -18.24
N ALA A 236 -4.78 -7.31 -17.21
CA ALA A 236 -3.47 -7.75 -16.78
C ALA A 236 -3.61 -9.06 -15.98
N THR A 237 -3.11 -10.15 -16.52
CA THR A 237 -3.25 -11.48 -15.94
C THR A 237 -1.93 -12.16 -15.60
N LEU A 238 -0.80 -11.62 -16.07
CA LEU A 238 0.53 -12.09 -15.69
C LEU A 238 1.34 -10.95 -15.08
N MET A 239 1.90 -11.21 -13.90
CA MET A 239 2.89 -10.37 -13.25
C MET A 239 4.21 -11.13 -13.19
N ILE A 240 5.28 -10.53 -13.66
CA ILE A 240 6.64 -11.05 -13.53
C ILE A 240 7.44 -10.06 -12.68
N ILE A 241 7.99 -10.53 -11.59
CA ILE A 241 8.81 -9.71 -10.69
C ILE A 241 10.25 -10.18 -10.84
N GLU A 242 11.04 -9.38 -11.54
CA GLU A 242 12.46 -9.65 -11.79
C GLU A 242 13.31 -9.38 -10.55
N SER A 243 14.26 -10.26 -10.27
CA SER A 243 15.09 -10.18 -9.06
C SER A 243 14.26 -10.08 -7.78
N ALA A 244 13.25 -10.95 -7.66
CA ALA A 244 12.28 -10.96 -6.58
C ALA A 244 12.90 -11.04 -5.18
N GLU A 245 14.11 -11.61 -5.06
CA GLU A 245 14.87 -11.68 -3.81
C GLU A 245 15.22 -10.32 -3.21
N ARG A 246 15.14 -9.25 -3.99
CA ARG A 246 15.45 -7.87 -3.56
C ARG A 246 14.27 -7.13 -2.95
N PHE A 247 13.07 -7.65 -3.10
CA PHE A 247 11.85 -7.01 -2.63
C PHE A 247 11.51 -7.41 -1.19
N GLY A 248 10.89 -6.51 -0.47
CA GLY A 248 10.23 -6.83 0.81
C GLY A 248 8.97 -7.65 0.60
N LEU A 249 8.59 -8.46 1.60
CA LEU A 249 7.43 -9.36 1.50
C LEU A 249 6.13 -8.60 1.21
N ASN A 250 5.93 -7.45 1.86
CA ASN A 250 4.77 -6.58 1.63
C ASN A 250 4.74 -6.02 0.20
N GLN A 251 5.91 -5.65 -0.36
CA GLN A 251 5.99 -5.18 -1.75
C GLN A 251 5.63 -6.30 -2.73
N LEU A 252 6.16 -7.51 -2.53
CA LEU A 252 5.82 -8.67 -3.35
C LEU A 252 4.31 -8.95 -3.32
N HIS A 253 3.70 -8.86 -2.13
CA HIS A 253 2.25 -9.04 -1.97
C HIS A 253 1.45 -7.96 -2.71
N GLN A 254 1.81 -6.69 -2.57
CA GLN A 254 1.17 -5.57 -3.27
C GLN A 254 1.28 -5.69 -4.79
N LEU A 255 2.47 -6.05 -5.30
CA LEU A 255 2.70 -6.27 -6.73
C LEU A 255 1.87 -7.44 -7.25
N ARG A 256 1.85 -8.59 -6.54
CA ARG A 256 0.98 -9.72 -6.89
C ARG A 256 -0.48 -9.29 -7.01
N GLY A 257 -0.96 -8.46 -6.10
CA GLY A 257 -2.33 -7.95 -6.09
C GLY A 257 -2.68 -7.01 -7.26
N ARG A 258 -1.71 -6.63 -8.11
CA ARG A 258 -1.96 -5.80 -9.30
C ARG A 258 -2.50 -6.57 -10.50
N VAL A 259 -2.46 -7.88 -10.48
CA VAL A 259 -3.11 -8.76 -11.46
C VAL A 259 -4.27 -9.52 -10.83
N GLY A 260 -5.06 -10.22 -11.62
CA GLY A 260 -6.18 -11.00 -11.11
C GLY A 260 -7.40 -10.17 -10.68
N ARG A 261 -7.59 -9.00 -11.28
CA ARG A 261 -8.75 -8.14 -11.02
C ARG A 261 -9.93 -8.42 -11.94
N GLY A 262 -9.71 -9.20 -12.98
CA GLY A 262 -10.75 -9.70 -13.88
C GLY A 262 -11.16 -11.16 -13.56
N SER A 263 -11.99 -11.75 -14.41
CA SER A 263 -12.47 -13.14 -14.30
C SER A 263 -11.48 -14.18 -14.83
N LYS A 264 -10.43 -13.75 -15.55
CA LYS A 264 -9.42 -14.65 -16.13
C LYS A 264 -8.50 -15.21 -15.06
N LYS A 265 -7.97 -16.44 -15.26
CA LYS A 265 -6.89 -16.99 -14.41
C LYS A 265 -5.68 -16.10 -14.49
N SER A 266 -5.08 -15.80 -13.35
CA SER A 266 -3.94 -14.90 -13.26
C SER A 266 -2.80 -15.52 -12.48
N GLN A 267 -1.58 -15.13 -12.86
CA GLN A 267 -0.35 -15.69 -12.33
C GLN A 267 0.64 -14.61 -11.97
N CYS A 268 1.43 -14.87 -10.92
CA CYS A 268 2.54 -14.02 -10.51
C CYS A 268 3.81 -14.86 -10.43
N ILE A 269 4.79 -14.53 -11.26
CA ILE A 269 6.10 -15.17 -11.30
C ILE A 269 7.09 -14.34 -10.48
N PHE A 270 7.64 -14.93 -9.44
CA PHE A 270 8.75 -14.39 -8.66
C PHE A 270 10.04 -14.96 -9.25
N HIS A 271 10.71 -14.16 -10.07
CA HIS A 271 11.90 -14.57 -10.82
C HIS A 271 13.15 -14.10 -10.08
N ILE A 272 14.02 -15.05 -9.71
CA ILE A 272 15.31 -14.74 -9.07
C ILE A 272 16.29 -14.25 -10.14
N SER A 273 17.15 -13.31 -9.80
CA SER A 273 18.16 -12.76 -10.69
C SER A 273 18.96 -13.86 -11.44
N ASN A 274 19.12 -13.70 -12.76
CA ASN A 274 19.90 -14.60 -13.62
C ASN A 274 21.35 -14.86 -13.15
N LYS A 275 21.87 -14.01 -12.26
CA LYS A 275 23.21 -14.14 -11.68
C LYS A 275 23.25 -14.93 -10.39
N LEU A 276 22.08 -15.28 -9.84
CA LEU A 276 21.91 -15.95 -8.57
C LEU A 276 21.17 -17.28 -8.75
N ASN A 277 21.76 -18.35 -8.24
CA ASN A 277 20.99 -19.55 -7.94
C ASN A 277 20.27 -19.32 -6.59
N ILE A 278 19.16 -19.99 -6.34
CA ILE A 278 18.40 -19.91 -5.08
C ILE A 278 19.28 -20.15 -3.86
N ASP A 279 20.31 -20.99 -4.00
CA ASP A 279 21.28 -21.30 -2.94
C ASP A 279 22.11 -20.08 -2.49
N LYS A 280 22.30 -19.10 -3.39
CA LYS A 280 23.04 -17.85 -3.13
C LYS A 280 22.17 -16.73 -2.61
N VAL A 281 20.87 -16.91 -2.55
CA VAL A 281 19.94 -15.97 -1.93
C VAL A 281 20.12 -16.07 -0.40
N THR A 282 20.09 -14.92 0.28
CA THR A 282 20.17 -14.90 1.76
C THR A 282 19.02 -15.69 2.38
N ASP A 283 19.24 -16.24 3.59
CA ASP A 283 18.19 -17.03 4.27
C ASP A 283 16.91 -16.23 4.48
N VAL A 284 17.02 -14.95 4.82
CA VAL A 284 15.88 -14.01 4.91
C VAL A 284 15.18 -13.86 3.56
N GLY A 285 15.93 -13.75 2.46
CA GLY A 285 15.37 -13.71 1.11
C GLY A 285 14.62 -14.99 0.74
N LYS A 286 15.20 -16.15 1.05
CA LYS A 286 14.55 -17.47 0.84
C LYS A 286 13.25 -17.57 1.64
N GLN A 287 13.28 -17.18 2.91
CA GLN A 287 12.09 -17.20 3.75
C GLN A 287 10.97 -16.32 3.20
N ARG A 288 11.28 -15.11 2.71
CA ARG A 288 10.30 -14.21 2.08
C ARG A 288 9.72 -14.81 0.80
N LEU A 289 10.57 -15.35 -0.07
CA LEU A 289 10.13 -15.96 -1.33
C LEU A 289 9.26 -17.20 -1.08
N ASN A 290 9.63 -18.05 -0.12
CA ASN A 290 8.81 -19.19 0.27
C ASN A 290 7.47 -18.75 0.90
N ALA A 291 7.49 -17.72 1.72
CA ALA A 291 6.28 -17.17 2.34
C ALA A 291 5.29 -16.67 1.27
N ILE A 292 5.74 -15.85 0.30
CA ILE A 292 4.85 -15.28 -0.73
C ILE A 292 4.22 -16.35 -1.64
N VAL A 293 4.92 -17.45 -1.87
CA VAL A 293 4.41 -18.56 -2.69
C VAL A 293 3.46 -19.46 -1.90
N SER A 294 3.67 -19.58 -0.58
CA SER A 294 2.90 -20.51 0.26
C SER A 294 1.46 -20.08 0.54
N THR A 295 1.15 -18.77 0.42
CA THR A 295 -0.18 -18.26 0.75
C THR A 295 -0.56 -17.01 -0.02
N ASN A 296 -1.86 -16.86 -0.30
CA ASN A 296 -2.46 -15.64 -0.84
C ASN A 296 -3.02 -14.72 0.26
N ASP A 297 -3.11 -15.22 1.50
CA ASP A 297 -3.61 -14.47 2.65
C ASP A 297 -2.61 -13.39 3.08
N GLY A 298 -3.00 -12.14 2.93
CA GLY A 298 -2.16 -10.99 3.26
C GLY A 298 -1.89 -10.85 4.75
N PHE A 299 -2.83 -11.21 5.63
CA PHE A 299 -2.61 -11.16 7.09
C PHE A 299 -1.56 -12.19 7.50
N LYS A 300 -1.65 -13.39 6.96
CA LYS A 300 -0.67 -14.44 7.19
C LYS A 300 0.72 -14.07 6.69
N LEU A 301 0.80 -13.40 5.54
CA LEU A 301 2.06 -12.86 5.02
C LEU A 301 2.64 -11.78 5.92
N SER A 302 1.81 -10.91 6.45
CA SER A 302 2.22 -9.84 7.36
C SER A 302 2.76 -10.39 8.69
N GLU A 303 2.13 -11.43 9.24
CA GLU A 303 2.63 -12.15 10.42
C GLU A 303 3.97 -12.84 10.14
N LEU A 304 4.12 -13.45 8.96
CA LEU A 304 5.38 -14.07 8.53
C LEU A 304 6.48 -13.00 8.35
N ASP A 305 6.17 -11.84 7.76
CA ASP A 305 7.14 -10.75 7.60
C ASP A 305 7.63 -10.23 8.96
N LEU A 306 6.74 -10.12 9.95
CA LEU A 306 7.10 -9.74 11.30
C LEU A 306 8.07 -10.74 11.94
N LYS A 307 7.81 -12.05 11.77
CA LYS A 307 8.70 -13.12 12.26
C LYS A 307 10.05 -13.12 11.57
N ILE A 308 10.08 -12.94 10.24
CA ILE A 308 11.31 -12.92 9.42
C ILE A 308 12.20 -11.71 9.77
N ARG A 309 11.62 -10.55 10.05
CA ARG A 309 12.39 -9.34 10.40
C ARG A 309 13.10 -9.47 11.75
N GLY A 310 12.62 -10.35 12.64
CA GLY A 310 13.24 -10.57 13.96
C GLY A 310 13.17 -9.37 14.90
N GLU A 311 13.67 -9.54 16.11
CA GLU A 311 13.61 -8.55 17.21
C GLU A 311 14.34 -7.23 16.96
N GLY A 312 15.31 -7.21 16.06
CA GLY A 312 16.28 -6.12 15.96
C GLY A 312 15.97 -5.03 14.94
N LYS A 313 14.93 -5.13 14.11
CA LYS A 313 14.70 -4.22 12.98
C LYS A 313 13.24 -3.83 12.72
N VAL A 314 12.41 -3.75 13.73
CA VAL A 314 11.20 -2.93 13.68
C VAL A 314 11.56 -1.43 13.68
N THR A 315 12.82 -1.13 13.93
CA THR A 315 13.44 0.21 13.93
C THR A 315 13.96 0.64 12.55
N GLY A 316 13.21 0.42 11.50
CA GLY A 316 13.40 1.12 10.24
C GLY A 316 12.76 2.48 10.33
N THR A 317 13.55 3.50 10.71
CA THR A 317 13.29 4.93 10.58
C THR A 317 11.89 5.43 11.00
N ASN A 318 11.81 6.01 12.20
CA ASN A 318 10.82 7.03 12.60
C ASN A 318 9.33 6.69 12.54
N GLN A 319 8.92 5.46 12.81
CA GLN A 319 7.63 5.23 13.47
C GLN A 319 7.93 5.11 14.98
N SER A 320 8.13 6.26 15.57
CA SER A 320 8.22 6.44 17.01
C SER A 320 6.99 5.84 17.68
N GLY A 321 7.17 4.87 18.56
CA GLY A 321 6.13 4.33 19.42
C GLY A 321 6.16 2.82 19.68
N LEU A 322 6.74 1.99 18.81
CA LEU A 322 6.74 0.53 19.00
C LEU A 322 8.07 -0.02 19.56
N SER A 323 9.15 0.73 19.50
CA SER A 323 10.47 0.31 20.00
C SER A 323 10.63 0.43 21.52
N ASP A 324 9.70 1.07 22.22
CA ASP A 324 9.81 1.36 23.66
C ASP A 324 9.02 0.41 24.55
N LEU A 325 8.46 -0.66 24.00
CA LEU A 325 7.85 -1.72 24.80
C LEU A 325 8.93 -2.47 25.59
N LYS A 326 9.04 -2.20 26.89
CA LYS A 326 10.06 -2.79 27.77
C LYS A 326 9.73 -4.22 28.19
N ILE A 327 8.48 -4.61 28.17
CA ILE A 327 7.98 -5.86 28.75
C ILE A 327 7.21 -6.67 27.71
N ALA A 328 6.35 -6.01 26.91
CA ALA A 328 5.48 -6.69 25.93
C ALA A 328 6.20 -6.93 24.61
N ASP A 329 6.03 -8.11 24.06
CA ASP A 329 6.46 -8.47 22.70
C ASP A 329 5.23 -8.68 21.82
N LEU A 330 5.02 -7.74 20.89
CA LEU A 330 3.84 -7.75 20.00
C LEU A 330 3.70 -9.03 19.15
N ARG A 331 4.74 -9.86 19.07
CA ARG A 331 4.69 -11.12 18.34
C ARG A 331 4.00 -12.23 19.12
N TYR A 332 4.04 -12.15 20.46
CA TYR A 332 3.57 -13.21 21.36
C TYR A 332 2.43 -12.75 22.27
N ASP A 333 2.34 -11.46 22.59
CA ASP A 333 1.46 -10.91 23.63
C ASP A 333 0.12 -10.38 23.08
N PHE A 334 -0.35 -10.92 21.95
CA PHE A 334 -1.61 -10.49 21.32
C PHE A 334 -2.82 -10.62 22.26
N ASP A 335 -2.92 -11.76 22.95
CA ASP A 335 -4.05 -12.01 23.86
C ASP A 335 -4.01 -11.05 25.04
N ILE A 336 -2.81 -10.68 25.52
CA ILE A 336 -2.61 -9.69 26.58
C ILE A 336 -3.06 -8.30 26.13
N LEU A 337 -2.67 -7.89 24.91
CA LEU A 337 -3.11 -6.61 24.31
C LEU A 337 -4.63 -6.55 24.16
N LYS A 338 -5.25 -7.62 23.70
CA LYS A 338 -6.70 -7.71 23.57
C LYS A 338 -7.39 -7.62 24.94
N LEU A 339 -6.85 -8.31 25.94
CA LEU A 339 -7.35 -8.23 27.31
C LEU A 339 -7.18 -6.84 27.92
N SER A 340 -6.03 -6.18 27.67
CA SER A 340 -5.79 -4.81 28.15
C SER A 340 -6.78 -3.81 27.56
N LYS A 341 -7.11 -3.91 26.26
CA LYS A 341 -8.15 -3.07 25.63
C LYS A 341 -9.54 -3.29 26.26
N ILE A 342 -9.92 -4.54 26.51
CA ILE A 342 -11.18 -4.86 27.19
C ILE A 342 -11.18 -4.29 28.62
N PHE A 343 -10.03 -4.32 29.29
CA PHE A 343 -9.88 -3.85 30.66
C PHE A 343 -9.97 -2.31 30.74
N ILE A 344 -9.32 -1.59 29.84
CA ILE A 344 -9.35 -0.10 29.77
C ILE A 344 -10.76 0.41 29.46
N ASN A 345 -11.55 -0.32 28.68
CA ASN A 345 -12.93 0.04 28.37
C ASN A 345 -13.93 -0.24 29.51
N LYS A 346 -13.49 -0.84 30.62
CA LYS A 346 -14.30 -0.96 31.83
C LYS A 346 -14.13 0.29 32.68
N GLU A 347 -15.20 0.72 33.38
CA GLU A 347 -15.09 1.76 34.38
C GLU A 347 -14.09 1.31 35.45
N LEU A 348 -12.95 1.95 35.52
CA LEU A 348 -11.92 1.73 36.52
C LEU A 348 -12.33 2.45 37.78
N THR A 349 -12.10 1.83 38.95
CA THR A 349 -12.25 2.55 40.22
C THR A 349 -11.14 3.61 40.33
N PRO A 350 -11.38 4.79 40.93
CA PRO A 350 -10.35 5.85 41.05
C PRO A 350 -9.05 5.34 41.69
N GLU A 351 -9.14 4.43 42.65
CA GLU A 351 -7.96 3.81 43.30
C GLU A 351 -7.14 2.95 42.34
N LEU A 352 -7.81 2.20 41.46
CA LEU A 352 -7.12 1.36 40.46
C LEU A 352 -6.51 2.20 39.36
N GLU A 353 -7.18 3.26 38.97
CA GLU A 353 -6.68 4.22 37.98
C GLU A 353 -5.41 4.92 38.50
N GLU A 354 -5.41 5.42 39.73
CA GLU A 354 -4.25 6.04 40.38
C GLU A 354 -3.06 5.07 40.47
N LYS A 355 -3.32 3.82 40.81
CA LYS A 355 -2.30 2.75 40.86
C LYS A 355 -1.69 2.49 39.49
N ILE A 356 -2.52 2.35 38.43
CA ILE A 356 -2.05 2.15 37.05
C ILE A 356 -1.19 3.33 36.60
N TYR A 357 -1.62 4.57 36.82
CA TYR A 357 -0.86 5.76 36.46
C TYR A 357 0.46 5.84 37.24
N GLY A 358 0.46 5.50 38.51
CA GLY A 358 1.65 5.47 39.36
C GLY A 358 2.68 4.48 38.84
N GLU A 359 2.26 3.23 38.55
CA GLU A 359 3.15 2.20 38.00
C GLU A 359 3.63 2.55 36.57
N ALA A 360 2.75 3.07 35.72
CA ALA A 360 3.13 3.50 34.37
C ALA A 360 4.17 4.64 34.40
N THR A 361 4.05 5.58 35.32
CA THR A 361 5.02 6.68 35.48
C THR A 361 6.38 6.18 35.96
N LEU A 362 6.40 5.16 36.82
CA LEU A 362 7.65 4.52 37.29
C LEU A 362 8.36 3.75 36.17
N LEU A 363 7.61 3.02 35.36
CA LEU A 363 8.17 2.22 34.27
C LEU A 363 8.56 3.08 33.05
N PHE A 364 7.85 4.16 32.82
CA PHE A 364 8.03 5.07 31.69
C PHE A 364 8.15 6.53 32.19
N PRO A 365 9.35 7.03 32.50
CA PRO A 365 9.54 8.37 33.06
C PRO A 365 8.94 9.53 32.26
N ASN A 366 8.79 9.33 30.94
CA ASN A 366 8.17 10.30 30.05
C ASN A 366 6.66 10.07 29.82
N PHE A 367 6.06 9.10 30.50
CA PHE A 367 4.65 8.74 30.31
C PHE A 367 3.71 9.94 30.45
N MET A 368 3.92 10.79 31.46
CA MET A 368 3.09 11.99 31.69
C MET A 368 3.24 13.04 30.58
N LYS A 369 4.43 13.17 29.97
CA LYS A 369 4.65 14.07 28.81
C LYS A 369 3.91 13.52 27.58
N PHE A 370 4.02 12.21 27.34
CA PHE A 370 3.31 11.52 26.28
C PHE A 370 1.78 11.71 26.40
N MET A 371 1.21 11.53 27.60
CA MET A 371 -0.22 11.75 27.87
C MET A 371 -0.67 13.18 27.65
N LYS A 372 0.22 14.16 27.87
CA LYS A 372 -0.06 15.59 27.61
C LYS A 372 0.17 16.01 26.16
N GLY A 373 0.64 15.11 25.30
CA GLY A 373 0.96 15.41 23.90
C GLY A 373 2.19 16.30 23.73
N GLU A 374 3.04 16.39 24.74
CA GLU A 374 4.22 17.27 24.75
C GLU A 374 5.45 16.66 24.06
N ASP A 375 5.44 15.36 23.75
CA ASP A 375 6.54 14.60 23.11
C ASP A 375 6.18 14.06 21.70
N ALA A 376 5.57 14.88 20.88
CA ALA A 376 5.41 14.58 19.45
C ALA A 376 6.41 15.39 18.61
N SER A 377 7.70 15.39 19.05
CA SER A 377 8.79 16.01 18.28
C SER A 377 9.92 14.99 18.04
#